data_ae1a8ccbd0bb575557b081a7a717b105
#
_entry.id   ae1a8ccbd0bb575557b081a7a717b105
#
_cell.length_a   1.000
_cell.length_b   1.000
_cell.length_c   1.000
_cell.angle_alpha   90.00
_cell.angle_beta   90.00
_cell.angle_gamma   90.00
#
_symmetry.space_group_name_H-M   'P 1'
#
loop_
_entity.id
_entity.type
_entity.pdbx_description
1 polymer ?
#
loop_
_entity_poly.entity_id
_entity_poly.type
_entity_poly.pdbx_seq_one_letter_code
_entity_poly.pdbx_strand_id
1 'polypeptide(L)'
;MRTVRGITALVVGALLGVGLTAAPAQAAVTDARTRANTLTAMKGEAFAHAKYLAYGAAAARTGHDGIADLFRTTGATELTEHFTEEAALIGFVGSDEANLSDSINGEWHEATVVYPGYARQARRDRCPRAARLFQELAGDEARHAARFRLARYAITHPGSGVGIPVGEAVPPVPVTAGRPVCSGATQDNLEATVRGEAFAYAKYTLYARHARDGGQPRLARLWDNTASQELGEHFAEAATLAGLVRGDADNLRDAIDGEVYEAGTMYPAFSRQAASVGEDEAADLFAEIAHDEAGHASAFLLALVDLQVGAARRH
;
A
#
# COMPACT_ATOMS: atom_id res chain seq x y z
N MET A 1 -44.14 63.79 33.98
CA MET A 1 -44.54 63.28 32.66
C MET A 1 -43.42 63.57 31.66
N ARG A 2 -42.59 62.59 31.32
CA ARG A 2 -41.62 62.68 30.23
C ARG A 2 -41.63 61.34 29.51
N THR A 3 -42.07 61.37 28.27
CA THR A 3 -42.13 60.26 27.32
C THR A 3 -40.77 59.95 26.80
N VAL A 4 -40.34 58.72 26.93
CA VAL A 4 -39.10 58.15 26.31
C VAL A 4 -39.51 57.44 25.03
N ARG A 5 -38.98 57.91 23.90
CA ARG A 5 -39.12 57.29 22.58
C ARG A 5 -38.06 56.14 22.45
N GLY A 6 -38.56 54.97 22.22
CA GLY A 6 -37.69 53.85 21.88
C GLY A 6 -37.15 53.95 20.43
N ILE A 7 -35.83 53.71 20.27
CA ILE A 7 -35.18 53.63 18.98
C ILE A 7 -35.00 52.11 18.70
N THR A 8 -35.69 51.63 17.67
CA THR A 8 -35.53 50.28 17.14
C THR A 8 -34.36 50.29 16.19
N ALA A 9 -33.27 49.60 16.56
CA ALA A 9 -32.11 49.37 15.67
C ALA A 9 -32.38 48.14 14.79
N LEU A 10 -32.42 48.38 13.49
CA LEU A 10 -32.45 47.30 12.47
C LEU A 10 -31.06 46.77 12.29
N VAL A 11 -30.80 45.51 12.68
CA VAL A 11 -29.57 44.80 12.38
C VAL A 11 -29.72 44.14 11.01
N VAL A 12 -29.06 44.69 10.00
CA VAL A 12 -28.91 44.08 8.69
C VAL A 12 -27.77 43.07 8.79
N GLY A 13 -28.09 41.76 8.87
CA GLY A 13 -27.12 40.70 8.80
C GLY A 13 -26.61 40.50 7.35
N ALA A 14 -25.38 40.88 7.08
CA ALA A 14 -24.71 40.51 5.84
C ALA A 14 -24.34 39.03 5.89
N LEU A 15 -25.01 38.19 5.12
CA LEU A 15 -24.61 36.82 4.80
C LEU A 15 -23.40 36.90 3.87
N LEU A 16 -22.20 36.71 4.43
CA LEU A 16 -21.00 36.41 3.68
C LEU A 16 -21.14 34.98 3.16
N GLY A 17 -21.51 34.82 1.90
CA GLY A 17 -21.42 33.57 1.19
C GLY A 17 -19.96 33.19 1.05
N VAL A 18 -19.49 32.21 1.84
CA VAL A 18 -18.21 31.53 1.58
C VAL A 18 -18.42 30.71 0.32
N GLY A 19 -17.99 31.25 -0.81
CA GLY A 19 -17.88 30.47 -2.04
C GLY A 19 -16.86 29.37 -1.80
N LEU A 20 -17.30 28.11 -1.70
CA LEU A 20 -16.47 26.95 -1.88
C LEU A 20 -15.94 27.00 -3.33
N THR A 21 -14.73 27.52 -3.50
CA THR A 21 -13.98 27.30 -4.73
C THR A 21 -13.70 25.81 -4.78
N ALA A 22 -14.36 25.09 -5.68
CA ALA A 22 -13.97 23.74 -6.02
C ALA A 22 -12.48 23.80 -6.39
N ALA A 23 -11.66 22.96 -5.76
CA ALA A 23 -10.29 22.77 -6.19
C ALA A 23 -10.31 22.44 -7.69
N PRO A 24 -9.38 22.96 -8.49
CA PRO A 24 -9.30 22.60 -9.90
C PRO A 24 -9.26 21.08 -10.01
N ALA A 25 -10.09 20.52 -10.87
CA ALA A 25 -10.05 19.10 -11.17
C ALA A 25 -8.63 18.79 -11.66
N GLN A 26 -7.92 17.93 -10.92
CA GLN A 26 -6.58 17.50 -11.25
C GLN A 26 -6.60 16.95 -12.67
N ALA A 27 -5.69 17.41 -13.52
CA ALA A 27 -5.63 16.92 -14.90
C ALA A 27 -5.25 15.45 -14.87
N ALA A 28 -6.16 14.58 -15.30
CA ALA A 28 -5.88 13.14 -15.31
C ALA A 28 -4.72 12.84 -16.26
N VAL A 29 -3.73 12.06 -15.82
CA VAL A 29 -2.65 11.55 -16.67
C VAL A 29 -3.25 10.81 -17.87
N THR A 30 -2.92 11.28 -19.06
CA THR A 30 -3.43 10.78 -20.35
C THR A 30 -2.40 9.93 -21.09
N ASP A 31 -1.11 10.19 -20.88
CA ASP A 31 -0.03 9.41 -21.49
C ASP A 31 0.07 8.01 -20.89
N ALA A 32 0.05 6.99 -21.75
CA ALA A 32 0.05 5.60 -21.32
C ALA A 32 1.33 5.18 -20.60
N ARG A 33 2.48 5.79 -20.95
CA ARG A 33 3.77 5.48 -20.34
C ARG A 33 3.89 6.14 -18.97
N THR A 34 3.43 7.39 -18.84
CA THR A 34 3.34 8.06 -17.53
C THR A 34 2.47 7.27 -16.58
N ARG A 35 1.29 6.83 -17.04
CA ARG A 35 0.40 5.97 -16.25
C ARG A 35 1.06 4.63 -15.86
N ALA A 36 1.81 4.00 -16.75
CA ALA A 36 2.52 2.76 -16.46
C ALA A 36 3.67 2.97 -15.46
N ASN A 37 4.38 4.10 -15.57
CA ASN A 37 5.41 4.50 -14.61
C ASN A 37 4.81 4.71 -13.22
N THR A 38 3.69 5.45 -13.12
CA THR A 38 2.98 5.67 -11.84
C THR A 38 2.53 4.33 -11.21
N LEU A 39 1.97 3.41 -12.00
CA LEU A 39 1.61 2.09 -11.48
C LEU A 39 2.82 1.27 -11.03
N THR A 40 3.99 1.49 -11.64
CA THR A 40 5.24 0.84 -11.22
C THR A 40 5.72 1.42 -9.89
N ALA A 41 5.69 2.73 -9.75
CA ALA A 41 6.02 3.45 -8.53
C ALA A 41 5.07 3.02 -7.39
N MET A 42 3.77 3.11 -7.56
CA MET A 42 2.78 2.63 -6.58
C MET A 42 3.07 1.21 -6.05
N LYS A 43 3.51 0.30 -6.92
CA LYS A 43 3.89 -1.07 -6.49
C LYS A 43 5.18 -1.06 -5.67
N GLY A 44 6.11 -0.17 -5.96
CA GLY A 44 7.32 0.08 -5.19
C GLY A 44 6.97 0.55 -3.78
N GLU A 45 6.17 1.62 -3.69
CA GLU A 45 5.77 2.24 -2.42
C GLU A 45 4.97 1.29 -1.51
N ALA A 46 4.01 0.56 -2.10
CA ALA A 46 3.28 -0.46 -1.35
C ALA A 46 4.20 -1.54 -0.78
N PHE A 47 5.18 -1.97 -1.55
CA PHE A 47 6.16 -2.95 -1.10
C PHE A 47 7.13 -2.37 -0.08
N ALA A 48 7.62 -1.14 -0.26
CA ALA A 48 8.46 -0.43 0.70
C ALA A 48 7.76 -0.29 2.05
N HIS A 49 6.49 0.15 2.05
CA HIS A 49 5.67 0.20 3.26
C HIS A 49 5.64 -1.14 4.01
N ALA A 50 5.20 -2.21 3.35
CA ALA A 50 5.05 -3.53 3.98
C ALA A 50 6.40 -4.11 4.46
N LYS A 51 7.44 -3.94 3.65
CA LYS A 51 8.82 -4.32 3.96
C LYS A 51 9.34 -3.59 5.20
N TYR A 52 9.15 -2.28 5.28
CA TYR A 52 9.61 -1.47 6.41
C TYR A 52 8.84 -1.76 7.70
N LEU A 53 7.55 -2.07 7.62
CA LEU A 53 6.82 -2.58 8.79
C LEU A 53 7.43 -3.89 9.33
N ALA A 54 7.80 -4.81 8.44
CA ALA A 54 8.44 -6.07 8.82
C ALA A 54 9.84 -5.87 9.40
N TYR A 55 10.65 -4.96 8.82
CA TYR A 55 11.98 -4.60 9.32
C TYR A 55 11.89 -3.89 10.67
N GLY A 56 10.97 -2.94 10.83
CA GLY A 56 10.73 -2.25 12.10
C GLY A 56 10.31 -3.20 13.22
N ALA A 57 9.42 -4.16 12.89
CA ALA A 57 9.05 -5.19 13.85
C ALA A 57 10.21 -6.11 14.25
N ALA A 58 11.14 -6.39 13.33
CA ALA A 58 12.36 -7.16 13.63
C ALA A 58 13.33 -6.35 14.50
N ALA A 59 13.56 -5.08 14.20
CA ALA A 59 14.42 -4.19 14.98
C ALA A 59 13.92 -4.00 16.42
N ALA A 60 12.60 -3.87 16.61
CA ALA A 60 11.99 -3.82 17.95
C ALA A 60 12.26 -5.11 18.74
N ARG A 61 12.20 -6.29 18.10
CA ARG A 61 12.50 -7.56 18.77
C ARG A 61 13.97 -7.71 19.19
N THR A 62 14.88 -7.03 18.51
CA THR A 62 16.33 -7.00 18.84
C THR A 62 16.72 -5.85 19.78
N GLY A 63 15.74 -5.04 20.21
CA GLY A 63 15.95 -3.92 21.13
C GLY A 63 16.54 -2.66 20.46
N HIS A 64 16.42 -2.52 19.15
CA HIS A 64 16.84 -1.34 18.39
C HIS A 64 15.65 -0.43 18.09
N ASP A 65 15.03 0.12 19.16
CA ASP A 65 13.79 0.90 19.05
C ASP A 65 13.90 2.11 18.11
N GLY A 66 15.04 2.81 18.08
CA GLY A 66 15.26 3.92 17.16
C GLY A 66 15.24 3.50 15.68
N ILE A 67 15.79 2.32 15.36
CA ILE A 67 15.72 1.73 14.00
C ILE A 67 14.28 1.28 13.69
N ALA A 68 13.60 0.71 14.69
CA ALA A 68 12.21 0.30 14.55
C ALA A 68 11.29 1.49 14.27
N ASP A 69 11.50 2.61 14.95
CA ASP A 69 10.74 3.84 14.74
C ASP A 69 11.02 4.45 13.36
N LEU A 70 12.30 4.47 12.94
CA LEU A 70 12.70 4.97 11.63
C LEU A 70 11.99 4.16 10.50
N PHE A 71 12.06 2.83 10.54
CA PHE A 71 11.36 2.01 9.55
C PHE A 71 9.84 2.22 9.56
N ARG A 72 9.22 2.38 10.74
CA ARG A 72 7.77 2.61 10.82
C ARG A 72 7.35 3.96 10.26
N THR A 73 8.12 5.01 10.55
CA THR A 73 7.81 6.35 10.05
C THR A 73 8.02 6.45 8.55
N THR A 74 9.15 5.98 8.03
CA THR A 74 9.38 5.94 6.59
C THR A 74 8.29 5.10 5.90
N GLY A 75 8.03 3.88 6.36
CA GLY A 75 6.96 3.06 5.78
C GLY A 75 5.57 3.70 5.85
N ALA A 76 5.29 4.55 6.82
CA ALA A 76 4.04 5.30 6.85
C ALA A 76 4.00 6.37 5.74
N THR A 77 5.10 7.09 5.48
CA THR A 77 5.22 8.05 4.37
C THR A 77 4.97 7.37 3.03
N GLU A 78 5.61 6.21 2.77
CA GLU A 78 5.42 5.46 1.50
C GLU A 78 3.95 5.17 1.19
N LEU A 79 3.16 4.79 2.20
CA LEU A 79 1.75 4.46 1.99
C LEU A 79 0.84 5.70 1.99
N THR A 80 1.04 6.62 2.95
CA THR A 80 0.05 7.68 3.22
C THR A 80 0.29 8.94 2.38
N GLU A 81 1.50 9.12 1.87
CA GLU A 81 1.89 10.22 0.99
C GLU A 81 2.15 9.68 -0.41
N HIS A 82 3.29 9.07 -0.71
CA HIS A 82 3.71 8.69 -2.06
C HIS A 82 2.67 7.81 -2.78
N PHE A 83 2.31 6.66 -2.23
CA PHE A 83 1.31 5.77 -2.84
C PHE A 83 -0.05 6.44 -3.05
N THR A 84 -0.48 7.26 -2.08
CA THR A 84 -1.78 7.94 -2.14
C THR A 84 -1.79 9.04 -3.20
N GLU A 85 -0.73 9.82 -3.33
CA GLU A 85 -0.59 10.88 -4.33
C GLU A 85 -0.47 10.31 -5.74
N GLU A 86 0.32 9.26 -5.93
CA GLU A 86 0.42 8.53 -7.18
C GLU A 86 -0.93 7.91 -7.60
N ALA A 87 -1.66 7.35 -6.65
CA ALA A 87 -3.01 6.82 -6.91
C ALA A 87 -3.98 7.92 -7.34
N ALA A 88 -3.90 9.10 -6.71
CA ALA A 88 -4.70 10.26 -7.07
C ALA A 88 -4.34 10.77 -8.47
N LEU A 89 -3.05 10.87 -8.79
CA LEU A 89 -2.53 11.34 -10.07
C LEU A 89 -3.13 10.59 -11.27
N ILE A 90 -3.33 9.28 -11.15
CA ILE A 90 -3.88 8.46 -12.24
C ILE A 90 -5.37 8.12 -12.08
N GLY A 91 -6.04 8.69 -11.06
CA GLY A 91 -7.44 8.35 -10.79
C GLY A 91 -7.63 6.86 -10.53
N PHE A 92 -6.75 6.27 -9.70
CA PHE A 92 -6.70 4.84 -9.45
C PHE A 92 -7.96 4.32 -8.74
N VAL A 93 -8.51 5.11 -7.82
CA VAL A 93 -9.74 4.78 -7.09
C VAL A 93 -10.94 5.20 -7.92
N GLY A 94 -11.73 4.24 -8.34
CA GLY A 94 -13.00 4.47 -9.07
C GLY A 94 -14.21 4.46 -8.15
N SER A 95 -15.39 4.22 -8.72
CA SER A 95 -16.60 3.96 -7.94
C SER A 95 -16.48 2.64 -7.18
N ASP A 96 -17.28 2.45 -6.12
CA ASP A 96 -17.33 1.19 -5.37
C ASP A 96 -17.57 -0.03 -6.28
N GLU A 97 -18.43 0.11 -7.30
CA GLU A 97 -18.65 -0.96 -8.27
C GLU A 97 -17.40 -1.25 -9.13
N ALA A 98 -16.70 -0.21 -9.58
CA ALA A 98 -15.47 -0.35 -10.37
C ALA A 98 -14.36 -1.00 -9.52
N ASN A 99 -14.18 -0.53 -8.29
CA ASN A 99 -13.19 -1.06 -7.34
C ASN A 99 -13.45 -2.54 -7.01
N LEU A 100 -14.73 -2.91 -6.79
CA LEU A 100 -15.12 -4.31 -6.58
C LEU A 100 -14.87 -5.16 -7.82
N SER A 101 -15.11 -4.62 -9.02
CA SER A 101 -14.88 -5.33 -10.27
C SER A 101 -13.39 -5.59 -10.52
N ASP A 102 -12.54 -4.60 -10.25
CA ASP A 102 -11.08 -4.73 -10.30
C ASP A 102 -10.62 -5.84 -9.36
N SER A 103 -11.06 -5.80 -8.10
CA SER A 103 -10.66 -6.78 -7.10
C SER A 103 -11.16 -8.20 -7.41
N ILE A 104 -12.41 -8.36 -7.85
CA ILE A 104 -12.92 -9.66 -8.28
C ILE A 104 -12.04 -10.29 -9.37
N ASN A 105 -11.57 -9.47 -10.31
CA ASN A 105 -10.74 -9.95 -11.42
C ASN A 105 -9.33 -10.34 -10.92
N GLY A 106 -8.72 -9.53 -10.04
CA GLY A 106 -7.42 -9.81 -9.43
C GLY A 106 -7.45 -11.11 -8.63
N GLU A 107 -8.30 -11.15 -7.60
CA GLU A 107 -8.45 -12.31 -6.71
C GLU A 107 -8.75 -13.61 -7.48
N TRP A 108 -9.64 -13.53 -8.47
CA TRP A 108 -9.99 -14.71 -9.27
C TRP A 108 -8.81 -15.17 -10.13
N HIS A 109 -8.00 -14.26 -10.64
CA HIS A 109 -6.80 -14.60 -11.39
C HIS A 109 -5.75 -15.24 -10.48
N GLU A 110 -5.55 -14.71 -9.29
CA GLU A 110 -4.64 -15.26 -8.27
C GLU A 110 -5.09 -16.64 -7.82
N ALA A 111 -6.38 -16.81 -7.50
CA ALA A 111 -6.97 -18.08 -7.09
C ALA A 111 -6.85 -19.20 -8.14
N THR A 112 -7.01 -18.86 -9.43
CA THR A 112 -7.17 -19.87 -10.49
C THR A 112 -5.95 -20.06 -11.38
N VAL A 113 -5.08 -19.07 -11.48
CA VAL A 113 -3.92 -19.07 -12.38
C VAL A 113 -2.61 -18.95 -11.62
N VAL A 114 -2.42 -17.85 -10.84
CA VAL A 114 -1.14 -17.50 -10.25
C VAL A 114 -0.72 -18.52 -9.20
N TYR A 115 -1.44 -18.60 -8.08
CA TYR A 115 -1.06 -19.47 -6.96
C TYR A 115 -1.11 -20.96 -7.28
N PRO A 116 -2.09 -21.49 -8.05
CA PRO A 116 -2.00 -22.87 -8.53
C PRO A 116 -0.78 -23.12 -9.42
N GLY A 117 -0.34 -22.13 -10.20
CA GLY A 117 0.88 -22.17 -11.00
C GLY A 117 2.14 -22.26 -10.11
N TYR A 118 2.23 -21.37 -9.14
CA TYR A 118 3.31 -21.31 -8.16
C TYR A 118 3.38 -22.58 -7.30
N ALA A 119 2.25 -23.11 -6.84
CA ALA A 119 2.20 -24.36 -6.11
C ALA A 119 2.71 -25.55 -6.93
N ARG A 120 2.41 -25.62 -8.23
CA ARG A 120 2.97 -26.65 -9.13
C ARG A 120 4.48 -26.49 -9.30
N GLN A 121 4.98 -25.25 -9.45
CA GLN A 121 6.41 -24.96 -9.56
C GLN A 121 7.13 -25.38 -8.28
N ALA A 122 6.65 -24.96 -7.12
CA ALA A 122 7.24 -25.29 -5.82
C ALA A 122 7.33 -26.81 -5.57
N ARG A 123 6.35 -27.58 -6.06
CA ARG A 123 6.42 -29.06 -6.01
C ARG A 123 7.54 -29.62 -6.91
N ARG A 124 7.72 -29.06 -8.12
CA ARG A 124 8.84 -29.45 -9.02
C ARG A 124 10.21 -29.14 -8.39
N ASP A 125 10.32 -28.00 -7.73
CA ASP A 125 11.54 -27.52 -7.09
C ASP A 125 11.78 -28.18 -5.70
N ARG A 126 10.90 -29.10 -5.30
CA ARG A 126 10.96 -29.79 -3.99
C ARG A 126 10.93 -28.84 -2.80
N CYS A 127 10.16 -27.76 -2.92
CA CYS A 127 9.95 -26.81 -1.84
C CYS A 127 8.51 -26.95 -1.25
N PRO A 128 8.27 -27.95 -0.37
CA PRO A 128 6.93 -28.31 0.06
C PRO A 128 6.28 -27.23 0.94
N ARG A 129 7.06 -26.38 1.63
CA ARG A 129 6.51 -25.29 2.43
C ARG A 129 5.86 -24.23 1.53
N ALA A 130 6.57 -23.78 0.49
CA ALA A 130 6.02 -22.84 -0.49
C ALA A 130 4.84 -23.44 -1.26
N ALA A 131 4.91 -24.73 -1.61
CA ALA A 131 3.80 -25.40 -2.29
C ALA A 131 2.52 -25.44 -1.46
N ARG A 132 2.60 -25.57 -0.13
CA ARG A 132 1.45 -25.48 0.77
C ARG A 132 0.93 -24.06 0.86
N LEU A 133 1.81 -23.07 1.12
CA LEU A 133 1.44 -21.67 1.16
C LEU A 133 0.66 -21.27 -0.09
N PHE A 134 1.19 -21.51 -1.29
CA PHE A 134 0.49 -21.14 -2.52
C PHE A 134 -0.85 -21.86 -2.74
N GLN A 135 -1.06 -23.02 -2.11
CA GLN A 135 -2.37 -23.69 -2.13
C GLN A 135 -3.36 -23.03 -1.15
N GLU A 136 -2.88 -22.60 0.00
CA GLU A 136 -3.66 -21.87 1.00
C GLU A 136 -4.08 -20.52 0.42
N LEU A 137 -3.13 -19.74 -0.13
CA LEU A 137 -3.42 -18.48 -0.80
C LEU A 137 -4.48 -18.64 -1.90
N ALA A 138 -4.33 -19.64 -2.80
CA ALA A 138 -5.34 -19.87 -3.85
C ALA A 138 -6.76 -20.07 -3.28
N GLY A 139 -6.88 -20.69 -2.12
CA GLY A 139 -8.15 -20.89 -1.42
C GLY A 139 -8.70 -19.60 -0.81
N ASP A 140 -7.82 -18.76 -0.27
CA ASP A 140 -8.18 -17.49 0.33
C ASP A 140 -8.64 -16.47 -0.72
N GLU A 141 -7.89 -16.33 -1.83
CA GLU A 141 -8.28 -15.44 -2.94
C GLU A 141 -9.60 -15.87 -3.59
N ALA A 142 -9.88 -17.17 -3.65
CA ALA A 142 -11.20 -17.62 -4.11
C ALA A 142 -12.33 -17.16 -3.16
N ARG A 143 -12.06 -17.11 -1.84
CA ARG A 143 -13.00 -16.59 -0.83
C ARG A 143 -13.14 -15.08 -0.92
N HIS A 144 -12.03 -14.33 -1.11
CA HIS A 144 -12.04 -12.89 -1.34
C HIS A 144 -12.88 -12.55 -2.56
N ALA A 145 -12.60 -13.17 -3.71
CA ALA A 145 -13.37 -12.99 -4.93
C ALA A 145 -14.88 -13.24 -4.75
N ALA A 146 -15.23 -14.30 -4.00
CA ALA A 146 -16.64 -14.63 -3.73
C ALA A 146 -17.31 -13.55 -2.87
N ARG A 147 -16.62 -13.03 -1.85
CA ARG A 147 -17.13 -11.95 -0.99
C ARG A 147 -17.29 -10.64 -1.76
N PHE A 148 -16.32 -10.28 -2.60
CA PHE A 148 -16.40 -9.08 -3.47
C PHE A 148 -17.53 -9.20 -4.50
N ARG A 149 -17.77 -10.36 -5.10
CA ARG A 149 -18.91 -10.61 -5.97
C ARG A 149 -20.24 -10.40 -5.26
N LEU A 150 -20.36 -10.91 -4.03
CA LEU A 150 -21.55 -10.73 -3.21
C LEU A 150 -21.77 -9.26 -2.84
N ALA A 151 -20.71 -8.55 -2.46
CA ALA A 151 -20.76 -7.13 -2.17
C ALA A 151 -21.19 -6.32 -3.39
N ARG A 152 -20.59 -6.60 -4.57
CA ARG A 152 -20.96 -5.95 -5.82
C ARG A 152 -22.43 -6.20 -6.18
N TYR A 153 -22.91 -7.44 -6.02
CA TYR A 153 -24.31 -7.75 -6.23
C TYR A 153 -25.22 -6.95 -5.30
N ALA A 154 -24.86 -6.88 -4.01
CA ALA A 154 -25.64 -6.14 -3.01
C ALA A 154 -25.78 -4.65 -3.33
N ILE A 155 -24.69 -3.99 -3.78
CA ILE A 155 -24.71 -2.54 -4.09
C ILE A 155 -25.41 -2.26 -5.44
N THR A 156 -25.34 -3.16 -6.41
CA THR A 156 -25.97 -2.98 -7.73
C THR A 156 -27.44 -3.43 -7.77
N HIS A 157 -27.92 -4.18 -6.76
CA HIS A 157 -29.29 -4.64 -6.63
C HIS A 157 -29.89 -4.24 -5.26
N PRO A 158 -30.07 -2.92 -5.00
CA PRO A 158 -30.67 -2.47 -3.77
C PRO A 158 -32.09 -3.04 -3.65
N GLY A 159 -32.43 -3.61 -2.49
CA GLY A 159 -33.72 -4.26 -2.27
C GLY A 159 -33.73 -5.78 -2.53
N SER A 160 -32.65 -6.39 -3.02
CA SER A 160 -32.53 -7.85 -3.16
C SER A 160 -32.55 -8.62 -1.83
N GLY A 161 -32.38 -7.93 -0.70
CA GLY A 161 -32.21 -8.55 0.63
C GLY A 161 -30.81 -9.13 0.86
N VAL A 162 -29.93 -9.07 -0.13
CA VAL A 162 -28.53 -9.52 0.01
C VAL A 162 -27.71 -8.47 0.76
N GLY A 163 -27.10 -8.88 1.88
CA GLY A 163 -26.23 -7.99 2.66
C GLY A 163 -24.79 -7.99 2.14
N ILE A 164 -24.09 -6.83 2.29
CA ILE A 164 -22.66 -6.75 2.05
C ILE A 164 -21.94 -7.57 3.13
N PRO A 165 -21.10 -8.57 2.77
CA PRO A 165 -20.27 -9.29 3.74
C PRO A 165 -19.23 -8.34 4.36
N VAL A 166 -18.69 -8.72 5.51
CA VAL A 166 -17.70 -7.88 6.21
C VAL A 166 -16.27 -8.45 6.14
N GLY A 167 -16.08 -9.54 5.43
CA GLY A 167 -14.80 -10.24 5.40
C GLY A 167 -14.53 -11.06 6.66
N GLU A 168 -13.35 -11.62 6.73
CA GLU A 168 -12.87 -12.40 7.86
C GLU A 168 -11.83 -11.58 8.62
N ALA A 169 -11.89 -11.57 9.94
CA ALA A 169 -10.86 -10.99 10.78
C ALA A 169 -9.81 -12.06 11.08
N VAL A 170 -8.67 -11.99 10.43
CA VAL A 170 -7.56 -12.94 10.60
C VAL A 170 -6.50 -12.32 11.51
N PRO A 171 -6.04 -13.02 12.56
CA PRO A 171 -4.94 -12.53 13.39
C PRO A 171 -3.64 -12.46 12.59
N PRO A 172 -2.87 -11.37 12.69
CA PRO A 172 -1.61 -11.27 11.97
C PRO A 172 -0.58 -12.26 12.49
N VAL A 173 0.23 -12.81 11.57
CA VAL A 173 1.37 -13.65 11.91
C VAL A 173 2.66 -12.84 11.84
N PRO A 174 3.65 -13.07 12.71
CA PRO A 174 4.90 -12.32 12.67
C PRO A 174 5.78 -12.79 11.51
N VAL A 175 6.38 -11.84 10.78
CA VAL A 175 7.45 -12.16 9.85
C VAL A 175 8.69 -12.58 10.63
N THR A 176 9.20 -13.77 10.34
CA THR A 176 10.39 -14.33 11.01
C THR A 176 11.65 -14.04 10.20
N ALA A 177 12.68 -13.51 10.86
CA ALA A 177 13.98 -13.31 10.23
C ALA A 177 14.63 -14.66 9.86
N GLY A 178 15.24 -14.74 8.70
CA GLY A 178 15.87 -15.99 8.25
C GLY A 178 16.43 -15.90 6.83
N ARG A 179 16.87 -17.07 6.35
CA ARG A 179 17.30 -17.23 4.96
C ARG A 179 16.13 -17.73 4.11
N PRO A 180 16.15 -17.47 2.79
CA PRO A 180 15.21 -18.09 1.86
C PRO A 180 15.12 -19.60 2.05
N VAL A 181 13.91 -20.14 2.05
CA VAL A 181 13.70 -21.59 2.21
C VAL A 181 13.73 -22.35 0.89
N CYS A 182 13.63 -21.62 -0.22
CA CYS A 182 13.66 -22.13 -1.58
C CYS A 182 14.73 -21.40 -2.38
N SER A 183 14.91 -21.80 -3.64
CA SER A 183 15.79 -21.15 -4.61
C SER A 183 15.18 -21.23 -6.02
N GLY A 184 15.76 -20.49 -6.97
CA GLY A 184 15.31 -20.47 -8.37
C GLY A 184 13.87 -20.01 -8.50
N ALA A 185 13.14 -20.56 -9.46
CA ALA A 185 11.79 -20.09 -9.80
C ALA A 185 10.79 -20.08 -8.64
N THR A 186 10.92 -20.95 -7.65
CA THR A 186 10.06 -20.91 -6.45
C THR A 186 10.41 -19.72 -5.56
N GLN A 187 11.69 -19.34 -5.45
CA GLN A 187 12.09 -18.14 -4.73
C GLN A 187 11.56 -16.89 -5.44
N ASP A 188 11.71 -16.82 -6.77
CA ASP A 188 11.19 -15.72 -7.57
C ASP A 188 9.65 -15.57 -7.39
N ASN A 189 8.93 -16.69 -7.31
CA ASN A 189 7.48 -16.70 -7.06
C ASN A 189 7.13 -16.20 -5.66
N LEU A 190 7.91 -16.55 -4.62
CA LEU A 190 7.72 -16.03 -3.27
C LEU A 190 7.94 -14.51 -3.23
N GLU A 191 8.98 -14.00 -3.89
CA GLU A 191 9.25 -12.57 -3.98
C GLU A 191 8.15 -11.82 -4.74
N ALA A 192 7.63 -12.42 -5.83
CA ALA A 192 6.49 -11.87 -6.56
C ALA A 192 5.22 -11.83 -5.68
N THR A 193 4.98 -12.88 -4.88
CA THR A 193 3.86 -12.93 -3.93
C THR A 193 3.98 -11.82 -2.90
N VAL A 194 5.13 -11.67 -2.25
CA VAL A 194 5.37 -10.59 -1.27
C VAL A 194 5.03 -9.21 -1.84
N ARG A 195 5.40 -8.94 -3.10
CA ARG A 195 5.08 -7.66 -3.78
C ARG A 195 3.59 -7.55 -4.15
N GLY A 196 2.97 -8.65 -4.56
CA GLY A 196 1.54 -8.71 -4.90
C GLY A 196 0.67 -8.40 -3.69
N GLU A 197 0.92 -9.08 -2.57
CA GLU A 197 0.15 -8.92 -1.33
C GLU A 197 0.33 -7.54 -0.69
N ALA A 198 1.55 -6.98 -0.75
CA ALA A 198 1.78 -5.60 -0.34
C ALA A 198 0.95 -4.61 -1.17
N PHE A 199 0.88 -4.81 -2.48
CA PHE A 199 0.07 -3.95 -3.36
C PHE A 199 -1.43 -4.16 -3.14
N ALA A 200 -1.90 -5.39 -2.91
CA ALA A 200 -3.29 -5.69 -2.57
C ALA A 200 -3.71 -4.99 -1.27
N TYR A 201 -2.87 -5.07 -0.24
CA TYR A 201 -3.07 -4.34 1.02
C TYR A 201 -3.24 -2.83 0.81
N ALA A 202 -2.28 -2.19 0.11
CA ALA A 202 -2.30 -0.75 -0.12
C ALA A 202 -3.52 -0.32 -0.94
N LYS A 203 -3.83 -1.05 -2.01
CA LYS A 203 -5.00 -0.86 -2.86
C LYS A 203 -6.30 -0.94 -2.05
N TYR A 204 -6.47 -2.00 -1.26
CA TYR A 204 -7.69 -2.21 -0.48
C TYR A 204 -7.86 -1.20 0.64
N THR A 205 -6.75 -0.68 1.20
CA THR A 205 -6.78 0.43 2.15
C THR A 205 -7.37 1.70 1.52
N LEU A 206 -7.01 2.03 0.27
CA LEU A 206 -7.62 3.16 -0.45
C LEU A 206 -9.10 2.91 -0.75
N TYR A 207 -9.47 1.70 -1.18
CA TYR A 207 -10.86 1.36 -1.46
C TYR A 207 -11.73 1.39 -0.19
N ALA A 208 -11.18 0.96 0.95
CA ALA A 208 -11.84 1.07 2.25
C ALA A 208 -12.10 2.54 2.64
N ARG A 209 -11.11 3.41 2.43
CA ARG A 209 -11.25 4.86 2.68
C ARG A 209 -12.35 5.43 1.80
N HIS A 210 -12.31 5.18 0.49
CA HIS A 210 -13.32 5.65 -0.47
C HIS A 210 -14.74 5.20 -0.07
N ALA A 211 -14.94 3.93 0.25
CA ALA A 211 -16.23 3.40 0.68
C ALA A 211 -16.71 4.04 2.00
N ARG A 212 -15.79 4.32 2.93
CA ARG A 212 -16.10 4.98 4.21
C ARG A 212 -16.55 6.41 3.99
N ASP A 213 -15.84 7.16 3.17
CA ASP A 213 -16.14 8.55 2.83
C ASP A 213 -17.45 8.65 2.02
N GLY A 214 -17.75 7.64 1.20
CA GLY A 214 -19.01 7.46 0.48
C GLY A 214 -20.19 6.98 1.35
N GLY A 215 -20.01 6.83 2.68
CA GLY A 215 -21.08 6.40 3.60
C GLY A 215 -21.42 4.91 3.51
N GLN A 216 -20.50 4.07 3.05
CA GLN A 216 -20.65 2.61 2.92
C GLN A 216 -19.82 1.84 3.99
N PRO A 217 -20.13 1.96 5.31
CA PRO A 217 -19.26 1.44 6.36
C PRO A 217 -19.12 -0.10 6.37
N ARG A 218 -20.12 -0.83 5.84
CA ARG A 218 -20.00 -2.29 5.72
C ARG A 218 -19.06 -2.69 4.59
N LEU A 219 -19.10 -1.96 3.48
CA LEU A 219 -18.17 -2.17 2.37
C LEU A 219 -16.74 -1.80 2.78
N ALA A 220 -16.57 -0.67 3.47
CA ALA A 220 -15.29 -0.29 4.04
C ALA A 220 -14.71 -1.40 4.94
N ARG A 221 -15.54 -2.00 5.81
CA ARG A 221 -15.10 -3.11 6.67
C ARG A 221 -14.71 -4.37 5.90
N LEU A 222 -15.39 -4.66 4.79
CA LEU A 222 -14.99 -5.77 3.91
C LEU A 222 -13.57 -5.54 3.36
N TRP A 223 -13.30 -4.32 2.87
CA TRP A 223 -11.98 -3.92 2.40
C TRP A 223 -10.93 -3.94 3.51
N ASP A 224 -11.21 -3.36 4.68
CA ASP A 224 -10.28 -3.33 5.83
C ASP A 224 -9.87 -4.75 6.27
N ASN A 225 -10.84 -5.67 6.37
CA ASN A 225 -10.55 -7.05 6.80
C ASN A 225 -9.77 -7.82 5.73
N THR A 226 -10.09 -7.64 4.45
CA THR A 226 -9.30 -8.25 3.36
C THR A 226 -7.89 -7.67 3.35
N ALA A 227 -7.72 -6.34 3.37
CA ALA A 227 -6.40 -5.71 3.45
C ALA A 227 -5.58 -6.23 4.64
N SER A 228 -6.21 -6.39 5.80
CA SER A 228 -5.54 -6.93 7.00
C SER A 228 -5.06 -8.37 6.79
N GLN A 229 -5.77 -9.19 6.03
CA GLN A 229 -5.35 -10.55 5.70
C GLN A 229 -4.18 -10.53 4.71
N GLU A 230 -4.24 -9.68 3.65
CA GLU A 230 -3.15 -9.57 2.67
C GLU A 230 -1.81 -9.21 3.31
N LEU A 231 -1.80 -8.22 4.22
CA LEU A 231 -0.56 -7.83 4.91
C LEU A 231 -0.20 -8.76 6.06
N GLY A 232 -1.20 -9.08 6.91
CA GLY A 232 -0.97 -9.73 8.20
C GLY A 232 -0.77 -11.24 8.10
N GLU A 233 -1.22 -11.87 7.03
CA GLU A 233 -1.11 -13.32 6.80
C GLU A 233 -0.35 -13.61 5.51
N HIS A 234 -0.89 -13.29 4.35
CA HIS A 234 -0.34 -13.65 3.04
C HIS A 234 1.07 -13.10 2.82
N PHE A 235 1.23 -11.78 2.93
CA PHE A 235 2.55 -11.14 2.88
C PHE A 235 3.49 -11.71 3.94
N ALA A 236 3.05 -11.81 5.19
CA ALA A 236 3.91 -12.18 6.30
C ALA A 236 4.45 -13.62 6.17
N GLU A 237 3.61 -14.56 5.72
CA GLU A 237 4.01 -15.96 5.49
C GLU A 237 4.94 -16.08 4.28
N ALA A 238 4.61 -15.40 3.17
CA ALA A 238 5.45 -15.36 1.98
C ALA A 238 6.80 -14.70 2.29
N ALA A 239 6.83 -13.57 3.00
CA ALA A 239 8.03 -12.86 3.41
C ALA A 239 8.94 -13.72 4.30
N THR A 240 8.35 -14.51 5.21
CA THR A 240 9.08 -15.46 6.04
C THR A 240 9.74 -16.55 5.19
N LEU A 241 9.03 -17.12 4.22
CA LEU A 241 9.60 -18.15 3.32
C LEU A 241 10.61 -17.58 2.32
N ALA A 242 10.39 -16.37 1.85
CA ALA A 242 11.30 -15.64 0.97
C ALA A 242 12.59 -15.21 1.67
N GLY A 243 12.65 -15.23 3.02
CA GLY A 243 13.79 -14.72 3.78
C GLY A 243 13.95 -13.21 3.63
N LEU A 244 12.82 -12.46 3.54
CA LEU A 244 12.81 -11.02 3.37
C LEU A 244 13.50 -10.30 4.52
N VAL A 245 13.18 -10.68 5.76
CA VAL A 245 13.74 -10.09 6.96
C VAL A 245 15.03 -10.78 7.34
N ARG A 246 16.09 -10.01 7.60
CA ARG A 246 17.41 -10.47 8.04
C ARG A 246 17.83 -9.74 9.33
N GLY A 247 19.11 -9.60 9.57
CA GLY A 247 19.62 -8.77 10.67
C GLY A 247 19.46 -7.27 10.37
N ASP A 248 19.36 -6.44 11.39
CA ASP A 248 19.07 -5.00 11.26
C ASP A 248 20.02 -4.28 10.32
N ALA A 249 21.33 -4.63 10.36
CA ALA A 249 22.31 -4.04 9.44
C ALA A 249 22.06 -4.44 7.97
N ASP A 250 21.57 -5.63 7.71
CA ASP A 250 21.27 -6.09 6.35
C ASP A 250 19.94 -5.48 5.86
N ASN A 251 18.96 -5.36 6.75
CA ASN A 251 17.68 -4.70 6.45
C ASN A 251 17.89 -3.20 6.14
N LEU A 252 18.76 -2.52 6.90
CA LEU A 252 19.12 -1.12 6.61
C LEU A 252 19.84 -0.98 5.27
N ARG A 253 20.76 -1.89 4.91
CA ARG A 253 21.42 -1.86 3.59
C ARG A 253 20.43 -2.07 2.45
N ASP A 254 19.52 -3.02 2.59
CA ASP A 254 18.47 -3.27 1.60
C ASP A 254 17.57 -2.04 1.41
N ALA A 255 17.22 -1.36 2.49
CA ALA A 255 16.47 -0.11 2.43
C ALA A 255 17.28 0.99 1.72
N ILE A 256 18.54 1.24 2.11
CA ILE A 256 19.42 2.22 1.47
C ILE A 256 19.54 1.97 -0.03
N ASP A 257 19.75 0.71 -0.44
CA ASP A 257 19.91 0.36 -1.86
C ASP A 257 18.62 0.67 -2.66
N GLY A 258 17.44 0.42 -2.07
CA GLY A 258 16.14 0.77 -2.66
C GLY A 258 15.96 2.27 -2.83
N GLU A 259 16.07 3.02 -1.74
CA GLU A 259 15.88 4.48 -1.75
C GLU A 259 16.88 5.20 -2.67
N VAL A 260 18.15 4.77 -2.68
CA VAL A 260 19.17 5.33 -3.59
C VAL A 260 18.79 5.08 -5.05
N TYR A 261 18.26 3.91 -5.39
CA TYR A 261 17.78 3.61 -6.73
C TYR A 261 16.57 4.47 -7.10
N GLU A 262 15.60 4.61 -6.21
CA GLU A 262 14.40 5.40 -6.40
C GLU A 262 14.72 6.88 -6.56
N ALA A 263 15.52 7.45 -5.64
CA ALA A 263 15.97 8.85 -5.69
C ALA A 263 16.85 9.19 -6.91
N GLY A 264 17.77 8.29 -7.27
CA GLY A 264 18.79 8.61 -8.26
C GLY A 264 18.49 8.15 -9.68
N THR A 265 17.62 7.16 -9.84
CA THR A 265 17.41 6.48 -11.13
C THR A 265 15.94 6.45 -11.53
N MET A 266 15.07 5.85 -10.74
CA MET A 266 13.69 5.55 -11.12
C MET A 266 12.86 6.83 -11.24
N TYR A 267 12.67 7.56 -10.17
CA TYR A 267 11.85 8.77 -10.16
C TYR A 267 12.38 9.88 -11.08
N PRO A 268 13.71 10.17 -11.12
CA PRO A 268 14.24 11.13 -12.12
C PRO A 268 13.99 10.72 -13.57
N ALA A 269 13.96 9.41 -13.88
CA ALA A 269 13.62 8.94 -15.21
C ALA A 269 12.13 9.11 -15.52
N PHE A 270 11.25 8.86 -14.55
CA PHE A 270 9.80 9.03 -14.66
C PHE A 270 9.43 10.51 -14.81
N SER A 271 10.02 11.39 -14.00
CA SER A 271 9.85 12.84 -14.09
C SER A 271 10.22 13.38 -15.48
N ARG A 272 11.42 13.04 -15.98
CA ARG A 272 11.84 13.47 -17.34
C ARG A 272 10.92 12.94 -18.43
N GLN A 273 10.43 11.71 -18.32
CA GLN A 273 9.51 11.13 -19.30
C GLN A 273 8.18 11.86 -19.28
N ALA A 274 7.59 12.10 -18.11
CA ALA A 274 6.33 12.83 -17.96
C ALA A 274 6.44 14.26 -18.52
N ALA A 275 7.49 15.00 -18.17
CA ALA A 275 7.76 16.33 -18.72
C ALA A 275 7.90 16.32 -20.25
N SER A 276 8.50 15.28 -20.83
CA SER A 276 8.69 15.16 -22.28
C SER A 276 7.40 15.05 -23.09
N VAL A 277 6.29 14.68 -22.42
CA VAL A 277 4.95 14.54 -23.03
C VAL A 277 3.96 15.59 -22.50
N GLY A 278 4.44 16.57 -21.72
CA GLY A 278 3.62 17.66 -21.19
C GLY A 278 2.73 17.29 -19.99
N GLU A 279 3.05 16.23 -19.29
CA GLU A 279 2.40 15.80 -18.03
C GLU A 279 3.16 16.44 -16.85
N ASP A 280 3.09 17.78 -16.75
CA ASP A 280 3.91 18.56 -15.81
C ASP A 280 3.62 18.19 -14.34
N GLU A 281 2.35 17.97 -13.99
CA GLU A 281 1.96 17.57 -12.64
C GLU A 281 2.58 16.21 -12.22
N ALA A 282 2.61 15.25 -13.14
CA ALA A 282 3.27 13.97 -12.90
C ALA A 282 4.80 14.13 -12.80
N ALA A 283 5.37 15.01 -13.63
CA ALA A 283 6.80 15.28 -13.61
C ALA A 283 7.24 15.91 -12.27
N ASP A 284 6.45 16.86 -11.76
CA ASP A 284 6.70 17.54 -10.50
C ASP A 284 6.56 16.56 -9.32
N LEU A 285 5.48 15.75 -9.27
CA LEU A 285 5.29 14.74 -8.24
C LEU A 285 6.46 13.75 -8.20
N PHE A 286 6.88 13.20 -9.33
CA PHE A 286 8.03 12.28 -9.36
C PHE A 286 9.35 12.96 -8.94
N ALA A 287 9.52 14.26 -9.18
CA ALA A 287 10.70 14.98 -8.72
C ALA A 287 10.68 15.23 -7.21
N GLU A 288 9.50 15.49 -6.63
CA GLU A 288 9.28 15.64 -5.20
C GLU A 288 9.56 14.33 -4.47
N ILE A 289 8.95 13.23 -4.90
CA ILE A 289 9.20 11.90 -4.31
C ILE A 289 10.70 11.54 -4.41
N ALA A 290 11.36 11.78 -5.54
CA ALA A 290 12.82 11.55 -5.65
C ALA A 290 13.63 12.29 -4.58
N HIS A 291 13.19 13.48 -4.17
CA HIS A 291 13.83 14.24 -3.10
C HIS A 291 13.61 13.60 -1.73
N ASP A 292 12.42 13.12 -1.46
CA ASP A 292 12.06 12.47 -0.21
C ASP A 292 12.80 11.14 -0.04
N GLU A 293 12.93 10.34 -1.12
CA GLU A 293 13.72 9.10 -1.10
C GLU A 293 15.21 9.33 -0.82
N ALA A 294 15.77 10.45 -1.30
CA ALA A 294 17.13 10.82 -0.93
C ALA A 294 17.26 11.15 0.57
N GLY A 295 16.21 11.69 1.17
CA GLY A 295 16.08 11.90 2.62
C GLY A 295 16.00 10.59 3.39
N HIS A 296 15.15 9.66 2.94
CA HIS A 296 15.00 8.31 3.50
C HIS A 296 16.33 7.54 3.46
N ALA A 297 17.01 7.51 2.30
CA ALA A 297 18.32 6.89 2.14
C ALA A 297 19.36 7.43 3.15
N SER A 298 19.38 8.76 3.33
CA SER A 298 20.29 9.43 4.28
C SER A 298 19.99 9.03 5.72
N ALA A 299 18.71 8.95 6.10
CA ALA A 299 18.29 8.57 7.44
C ALA A 299 18.65 7.10 7.75
N PHE A 300 18.40 6.19 6.82
CA PHE A 300 18.80 4.77 6.96
C PHE A 300 20.31 4.60 7.01
N LEU A 301 21.10 5.38 6.25
CA LEU A 301 22.55 5.35 6.29
C LEU A 301 23.08 5.80 7.66
N LEU A 302 22.55 6.87 8.23
CA LEU A 302 22.92 7.33 9.57
C LEU A 302 22.61 6.26 10.62
N ALA A 303 21.43 5.64 10.57
CA ALA A 303 21.05 4.56 11.47
C ALA A 303 21.99 3.34 11.36
N LEU A 304 22.44 3.00 10.15
CA LEU A 304 23.40 1.92 9.91
C LEU A 304 24.77 2.24 10.52
N VAL A 305 25.26 3.47 10.36
CA VAL A 305 26.53 3.92 10.96
C VAL A 305 26.46 3.87 12.49
N ASP A 306 25.39 4.37 13.08
CA ASP A 306 25.19 4.37 14.53
C ASP A 306 25.12 2.94 15.09
N LEU A 307 24.47 2.04 14.42
CA LEU A 307 24.41 0.61 14.77
C LEU A 307 25.81 -0.02 14.78
N GLN A 308 26.63 0.27 13.77
CA GLN A 308 27.99 -0.27 13.65
C GLN A 308 28.95 0.31 14.71
N VAL A 309 28.88 1.62 14.96
CA VAL A 309 29.70 2.28 16.02
C VAL A 309 29.29 1.76 17.40
N GLY A 310 27.99 1.61 17.65
CA GLY A 310 27.50 1.04 18.91
C GLY A 310 27.95 -0.41 19.13
N ALA A 311 28.02 -1.21 18.08
CA ALA A 311 28.56 -2.57 18.15
C ALA A 311 30.08 -2.58 18.47
N ALA A 312 30.85 -1.72 17.80
CA ALA A 312 32.29 -1.63 18.01
C ALA A 312 32.70 -1.18 19.44
N ARG A 313 31.86 -0.39 20.11
CA ARG A 313 32.10 0.05 21.50
C ARG A 313 31.79 -1.00 22.57
N ARG A 314 31.11 -2.09 22.20
CA ARG A 314 30.74 -3.19 23.11
C ARG A 314 31.77 -4.34 23.12
N HIS A 315 32.76 -4.28 22.24
CA HIS A 315 33.92 -5.22 22.13
C HIS A 315 35.20 -4.52 22.55
#